data_fcfcc74ccbd34735c6a48aeac4c9b96f
#
_entry.id   fcfcc74ccbd34735c6a48aeac4c9b96f
#
_cell.length_a   1.000
_cell.length_b   1.000
_cell.length_c   1.000
_cell.angle_alpha   90.00
_cell.angle_beta   90.00
_cell.angle_gamma   90.00
#
_symmetry.space_group_name_H-M   'P 1'
#
loop_
_entity.id
_entity.type
_entity.pdbx_description
1 polymer ?
#
loop_
_entity_poly.entity_id
_entity_poly.type
_entity_poly.pdbx_seq_one_letter_code
_entity_poly.pdbx_strand_id
1 'polypeptide(L)'
;ATGWYPGTGNHGTGRQGIVCFKLDPMTGEILSDKKIISHGSGGKCPEGPHLYKKDGWYYLMLAEGGTEFGHMETIGPSRTIDGPYEFCPNGPILTARDDNGNGSPIQCTGHADIVDDANGNWWIVSLGTRPIGPMAHHLGRETFLAQLDWVDGWPVVRNGGLMQLEAEGDLPQADTVKPVSDDLHCDF
;
A
#
# COMPACT_ATOMS: atom_id res chain seq x y z
N ALA A 1 11.23 7.94 0.21
CA ALA A 1 12.04 7.15 1.14
C ALA A 1 11.40 7.18 2.51
N THR A 2 11.05 6.03 3.03
CA THR A 2 10.61 5.87 4.40
C THR A 2 11.80 5.96 5.33
N GLY A 3 11.79 6.93 6.20
CA GLY A 3 12.75 7.00 7.28
C GLY A 3 12.05 6.68 8.60
N TRP A 4 12.51 5.65 9.26
CA TRP A 4 12.33 5.49 10.68
C TRP A 4 13.02 6.66 11.36
N TYR A 5 12.28 7.54 12.03
CA TYR A 5 12.89 8.57 12.84
C TYR A 5 13.07 7.99 14.24
N PRO A 6 14.31 7.70 14.70
CA PRO A 6 14.55 7.28 16.07
C PRO A 6 14.49 8.53 16.94
N GLY A 7 13.32 8.87 17.33
CA GLY A 7 13.09 9.96 18.24
C GLY A 7 12.03 9.54 19.23
N THR A 8 12.50 9.07 20.36
CA THR A 8 11.72 8.85 21.54
C THR A 8 10.89 7.56 21.64
N GLY A 9 11.55 6.54 22.06
CA GLY A 9 10.99 5.63 23.04
C GLY A 9 9.93 4.64 22.58
N ASN A 10 10.09 3.45 23.05
CA ASN A 10 9.11 2.38 23.22
C ASN A 10 8.01 2.25 22.16
N HIS A 11 7.95 1.12 21.55
CA HIS A 11 6.83 0.64 20.74
C HIS A 11 5.49 1.04 21.37
N GLY A 12 4.95 2.20 21.01
CA GLY A 12 3.61 2.61 21.47
C GLY A 12 3.32 4.10 21.66
N THR A 13 4.29 5.00 21.77
CA THR A 13 4.00 6.41 22.10
C THR A 13 4.76 7.45 21.28
N GLY A 14 5.74 7.07 20.45
CA GLY A 14 6.40 7.98 19.52
C GLY A 14 5.56 8.13 18.25
N ARG A 15 5.20 9.34 17.85
CA ARG A 15 4.57 9.60 16.56
C ARG A 15 5.57 9.27 15.45
N GLN A 16 5.41 8.12 14.84
CA GLN A 16 6.10 7.78 13.60
C GLN A 16 5.67 8.78 12.52
N GLY A 17 6.57 9.15 11.65
CA GLY A 17 6.30 10.09 10.58
C GLY A 17 6.79 9.59 9.24
N ILE A 18 6.06 9.92 8.20
CA ILE A 18 6.46 9.70 6.83
C ILE A 18 7.30 10.89 6.39
N VAL A 19 8.52 10.61 5.97
CA VAL A 19 9.49 11.62 5.54
C VAL A 19 9.58 11.65 4.03
N CYS A 20 9.57 12.85 3.46
CA CYS A 20 9.80 13.09 2.04
C CYS A 20 11.00 14.01 1.86
N PHE A 21 11.80 13.76 0.82
CA PHE A 21 12.92 14.62 0.40
C PHE A 21 13.24 14.37 -1.06
N LYS A 22 13.93 15.33 -1.69
CA LYS A 22 14.44 15.18 -3.06
C LYS A 22 15.73 14.36 -3.04
N LEU A 23 15.84 13.45 -3.98
CA LEU A 23 17.00 12.59 -4.19
C LEU A 23 17.41 12.63 -5.65
N ASP A 24 18.70 12.67 -5.91
CA ASP A 24 19.24 12.37 -7.24
C ASP A 24 19.24 10.83 -7.42
N PRO A 25 18.46 10.29 -8.35
CA PRO A 25 18.37 8.83 -8.52
C PRO A 25 19.65 8.20 -9.09
N MET A 26 20.53 9.00 -9.72
CA MET A 26 21.76 8.49 -10.31
C MET A 26 22.92 8.43 -9.30
N THR A 27 22.94 9.34 -8.36
CA THR A 27 24.06 9.46 -7.39
C THR A 27 23.66 9.05 -5.98
N GLY A 28 22.36 9.04 -5.67
CA GLY A 28 21.82 8.85 -4.32
C GLY A 28 21.98 10.09 -3.42
N GLU A 29 22.40 11.23 -3.98
CA GLU A 29 22.58 12.46 -3.21
C GLU A 29 21.23 13.03 -2.76
N ILE A 30 21.15 13.44 -1.49
CA ILE A 30 19.97 14.12 -0.94
C ILE A 30 20.02 15.60 -1.32
N LEU A 31 19.05 16.06 -2.12
CA LEU A 31 18.98 17.38 -2.71
C LEU A 31 18.09 18.38 -1.96
N SER A 32 17.48 17.98 -0.86
CA SER A 32 16.64 18.86 -0.04
C SER A 32 16.61 18.43 1.42
N ASP A 33 16.15 19.30 2.29
CA ASP A 33 15.85 18.94 3.67
C ASP A 33 14.79 17.83 3.73
N LYS A 34 14.91 16.99 4.75
CA LYS A 34 13.92 15.96 5.07
C LYS A 34 12.71 16.61 5.74
N LYS A 35 11.51 16.37 5.19
CA LYS A 35 10.27 16.94 5.68
C LYS A 35 9.30 15.85 6.08
N ILE A 36 8.73 15.91 7.28
CA ILE A 36 7.63 15.03 7.68
C ILE A 36 6.37 15.52 6.95
N ILE A 37 5.78 14.67 6.13
CA ILE A 37 4.60 14.97 5.30
C ILE A 37 3.32 14.35 5.85
N SER A 38 3.41 13.36 6.73
CA SER A 38 2.25 12.71 7.34
C SER A 38 2.64 11.96 8.61
N HIS A 39 1.68 11.75 9.49
CA HIS A 39 1.75 10.85 10.64
C HIS A 39 0.75 9.68 10.50
N GLY A 40 0.25 9.44 9.28
CA GLY A 40 -0.77 8.45 8.99
C GLY A 40 -2.19 8.94 9.24
N SER A 41 -3.15 8.04 9.08
CA SER A 41 -4.58 8.30 9.28
C SER A 41 -5.02 8.22 10.76
N GLY A 42 -4.12 7.80 11.64
CA GLY A 42 -4.38 7.56 13.06
C GLY A 42 -4.22 6.11 13.48
N GLY A 43 -3.92 5.21 12.55
CA GLY A 43 -3.50 3.85 12.84
C GLY A 43 -2.10 3.80 13.47
N LYS A 44 -1.78 2.69 14.13
CA LYS A 44 -0.42 2.46 14.63
C LYS A 44 0.53 2.13 13.46
N CYS A 45 1.80 2.46 13.61
CA CYS A 45 2.87 2.06 12.69
C CYS A 45 2.62 2.46 11.23
N PRO A 46 2.40 3.75 10.90
CA PRO A 46 2.35 4.17 9.51
C PRO A 46 3.69 3.92 8.83
N GLU A 47 3.69 3.11 7.77
CA GLU A 47 4.88 2.67 7.05
C GLU A 47 4.60 2.37 5.57
N GLY A 48 5.61 1.91 4.83
CA GLY A 48 5.46 1.53 3.42
C GLY A 48 4.84 2.60 2.52
N PRO A 49 5.27 3.89 2.59
CA PRO A 49 4.61 4.92 1.82
C PRO A 49 4.86 4.79 0.33
N HIS A 50 3.78 4.91 -0.42
CA HIS A 50 3.79 5.12 -1.86
C HIS A 50 3.17 6.47 -2.20
N LEU A 51 3.78 7.18 -3.15
CA LEU A 51 3.27 8.45 -3.67
C LEU A 51 2.87 8.29 -5.13
N TYR A 52 1.61 8.52 -5.40
CA TYR A 52 1.07 8.51 -6.75
C TYR A 52 0.67 9.91 -7.19
N LYS A 53 0.71 10.15 -8.49
CA LYS A 53 0.19 11.38 -9.09
C LYS A 53 -0.85 11.02 -10.14
N LYS A 54 -2.10 11.45 -9.90
CA LYS A 54 -3.21 11.20 -10.80
C LYS A 54 -4.11 12.43 -10.88
N ASP A 55 -4.48 12.84 -12.09
CA ASP A 55 -5.42 13.94 -12.37
C ASP A 55 -5.10 15.26 -11.60
N GLY A 56 -3.80 15.56 -11.45
CA GLY A 56 -3.32 16.76 -10.77
C GLY A 56 -3.36 16.71 -9.24
N TRP A 57 -3.65 15.54 -8.67
CA TRP A 57 -3.54 15.26 -7.24
C TRP A 57 -2.33 14.37 -6.94
N TYR A 58 -1.80 14.50 -5.74
CA TYR A 58 -0.86 13.55 -5.13
C TYR A 58 -1.63 12.69 -4.14
N TYR A 59 -1.39 11.40 -4.16
CA TYR A 59 -1.98 10.43 -3.24
C TYR A 59 -0.87 9.79 -2.42
N LEU A 60 -0.96 9.91 -1.11
CA LEU A 60 -0.08 9.20 -0.19
C LEU A 60 -0.80 7.96 0.31
N MET A 61 -0.26 6.80 0.00
CA MET A 61 -0.76 5.50 0.45
C MET A 61 0.17 4.95 1.53
N LEU A 62 -0.39 4.37 2.58
CA LEU A 62 0.34 3.90 3.75
C LEU A 62 -0.22 2.58 4.26
N ALA A 63 0.68 1.69 4.65
CA ALA A 63 0.36 0.58 5.53
C ALA A 63 0.24 1.10 6.96
N GLU A 64 -0.79 0.68 7.66
CA GLU A 64 -1.02 1.01 9.07
C GLU A 64 -1.60 -0.20 9.82
N GLY A 65 -1.68 -0.12 11.15
CA GLY A 65 -2.26 -1.16 11.99
C GLY A 65 -1.26 -2.24 12.44
N GLY A 66 -0.04 -2.23 11.89
CA GLY A 66 0.95 -3.30 12.07
C GLY A 66 0.61 -4.53 11.23
N THR A 67 1.52 -5.50 11.14
CA THR A 67 1.43 -6.66 10.21
C THR A 67 0.55 -7.81 10.69
N GLU A 68 -0.26 -7.58 11.69
CA GLU A 68 -1.17 -8.54 12.33
C GLU A 68 -2.61 -8.34 11.83
N PHE A 69 -3.60 -8.78 12.62
CA PHE A 69 -5.03 -8.65 12.29
C PHE A 69 -5.50 -7.20 12.12
N GLY A 70 -4.82 -6.23 12.75
CA GLY A 70 -5.09 -4.82 12.58
C GLY A 70 -4.56 -4.19 11.29
N HIS A 71 -3.87 -4.97 10.45
CA HIS A 71 -3.22 -4.49 9.24
C HIS A 71 -4.23 -3.91 8.26
N MET A 72 -3.85 -2.81 7.65
CA MET A 72 -4.71 -2.09 6.71
C MET A 72 -3.88 -1.23 5.76
N GLU A 73 -4.50 -0.84 4.65
CA GLU A 73 -3.96 0.13 3.72
C GLU A 73 -4.84 1.37 3.72
N THR A 74 -4.22 2.53 3.89
CA THR A 74 -4.88 3.83 3.91
C THR A 74 -4.34 4.72 2.80
N ILE A 75 -5.16 5.65 2.31
CA ILE A 75 -4.75 6.58 1.25
C ILE A 75 -5.36 7.95 1.48
N GLY A 76 -4.62 9.00 1.11
CA GLY A 76 -5.09 10.38 1.21
C GLY A 76 -4.58 11.25 0.07
N PRO A 77 -5.45 12.04 -0.57
CA PRO A 77 -5.05 13.02 -1.58
C PRO A 77 -4.49 14.30 -0.97
N SER A 78 -3.67 14.99 -1.78
CA SER A 78 -3.23 16.37 -1.55
C SER A 78 -3.01 17.09 -2.88
N ARG A 79 -3.11 18.40 -2.87
CA ARG A 79 -2.74 19.23 -4.04
C ARG A 79 -1.24 19.44 -4.16
N THR A 80 -0.48 19.19 -3.12
CA THR A 80 0.97 19.35 -3.10
C THR A 80 1.64 18.06 -2.61
N ILE A 81 2.84 17.80 -3.13
CA ILE A 81 3.61 16.61 -2.74
C ILE A 81 3.96 16.59 -1.24
N ASP A 82 4.01 17.76 -0.63
CA ASP A 82 4.35 17.93 0.79
C ASP A 82 3.15 17.80 1.73
N GLY A 83 1.96 17.55 1.21
CA GLY A 83 0.72 17.55 1.98
C GLY A 83 0.14 18.96 2.23
N PRO A 84 -0.83 19.14 3.13
CA PRO A 84 -1.37 18.07 3.98
C PRO A 84 -2.14 17.02 3.17
N TYR A 85 -2.10 15.77 3.65
CA TYR A 85 -2.86 14.67 3.07
C TYR A 85 -4.12 14.42 3.90
N GLU A 86 -5.27 14.40 3.22
CA GLU A 86 -6.57 14.15 3.84
C GLU A 86 -6.97 12.70 3.62
N PHE A 87 -6.72 11.83 4.61
CA PHE A 87 -7.04 10.42 4.49
C PHE A 87 -8.54 10.16 4.36
N CYS A 88 -8.88 9.07 3.66
CA CYS A 88 -10.24 8.68 3.36
C CYS A 88 -11.10 8.62 4.65
N PRO A 89 -12.18 9.41 4.75
CA PRO A 89 -13.00 9.45 5.96
C PRO A 89 -13.78 8.15 6.19
N ASN A 90 -13.96 7.34 5.14
CA ASN A 90 -14.66 6.05 5.22
C ASN A 90 -13.72 4.91 5.66
N GLY A 91 -12.50 5.23 6.09
CA GLY A 91 -11.54 4.27 6.59
C GLY A 91 -10.57 3.74 5.53
N PRO A 92 -9.88 2.62 5.85
CA PRO A 92 -8.90 2.05 4.95
C PRO A 92 -9.52 1.55 3.64
N ILE A 93 -8.74 1.61 2.57
CA ILE A 93 -9.16 1.06 1.26
C ILE A 93 -9.02 -0.46 1.18
N LEU A 94 -8.20 -1.03 2.07
CA LEU A 94 -7.98 -2.47 2.17
C LEU A 94 -7.75 -2.85 3.63
N THR A 95 -8.53 -3.79 4.14
CA THR A 95 -8.31 -4.43 5.44
C THR A 95 -9.22 -5.64 5.62
N ALA A 96 -8.80 -6.62 6.39
CA ALA A 96 -9.64 -7.72 6.86
C ALA A 96 -9.84 -7.68 8.38
N ARG A 97 -9.43 -6.60 9.06
CA ARG A 97 -9.44 -6.48 10.53
C ARG A 97 -10.84 -6.58 11.15
N ASP A 98 -11.84 -6.07 10.44
CA ASP A 98 -13.21 -5.99 10.95
C ASP A 98 -14.01 -7.28 10.69
N ASP A 99 -13.44 -8.19 9.90
CA ASP A 99 -14.06 -9.48 9.58
C ASP A 99 -13.90 -10.52 10.71
N ASN A 100 -13.00 -10.28 11.67
CA ASN A 100 -12.78 -11.12 12.87
C ASN A 100 -12.69 -12.62 12.59
N GLY A 101 -12.19 -13.01 11.41
CA GLY A 101 -12.12 -14.41 10.99
C GLY A 101 -13.45 -15.02 10.57
N ASN A 102 -14.49 -14.21 10.36
CA ASN A 102 -15.84 -14.68 10.08
C ASN A 102 -16.12 -15.00 8.61
N GLY A 103 -15.12 -15.08 7.77
CA GLY A 103 -15.37 -15.52 6.41
C GLY A 103 -14.38 -15.06 5.37
N SER A 104 -13.57 -14.03 5.63
CA SER A 104 -12.51 -13.68 4.69
C SER A 104 -11.45 -14.78 4.67
N PRO A 105 -11.20 -15.38 3.51
CA PRO A 105 -10.19 -16.42 3.37
C PRO A 105 -8.76 -15.89 3.53
N ILE A 106 -8.61 -14.55 3.53
CA ILE A 106 -7.31 -13.87 3.62
C ILE A 106 -7.39 -12.82 4.71
N GLN A 107 -6.42 -12.87 5.62
CA GLN A 107 -6.33 -12.00 6.78
C GLN A 107 -5.03 -11.18 6.75
N CYS A 108 -4.89 -10.21 7.65
CA CYS A 108 -3.68 -9.39 7.81
C CYS A 108 -3.30 -8.64 6.53
N THR A 109 -4.28 -8.20 5.75
CA THR A 109 -4.08 -7.55 4.45
C THR A 109 -3.65 -6.10 4.59
N GLY A 110 -2.64 -5.72 3.83
CA GLY A 110 -2.08 -4.36 3.80
C GLY A 110 -0.69 -4.33 3.16
N HIS A 111 0.07 -3.26 3.40
CA HIS A 111 1.39 -3.01 2.84
C HIS A 111 1.38 -3.19 1.32
N ALA A 112 0.44 -2.47 0.71
CA ALA A 112 0.06 -2.63 -0.68
C ALA A 112 0.76 -1.63 -1.60
N ASP A 113 0.71 -1.94 -2.89
CA ASP A 113 1.10 -1.06 -3.99
C ASP A 113 0.00 -1.07 -5.05
N ILE A 114 -0.19 0.05 -5.76
CA ILE A 114 -1.15 0.14 -6.85
C ILE A 114 -0.45 0.45 -8.17
N VAL A 115 -0.96 -0.11 -9.24
CA VAL A 115 -0.40 0.03 -10.58
C VAL A 115 -1.52 0.06 -11.61
N ASP A 116 -1.34 0.82 -12.68
CA ASP A 116 -2.18 0.76 -13.87
C ASP A 116 -1.55 -0.15 -14.92
N ASP A 117 -2.38 -0.89 -15.64
CA ASP A 117 -1.97 -1.71 -16.77
C ASP A 117 -2.04 -0.94 -18.10
N ALA A 118 -1.58 -1.58 -19.17
CA ALA A 118 -1.58 -0.98 -20.51
C ALA A 118 -2.99 -0.67 -21.05
N ASN A 119 -4.03 -1.23 -20.47
CA ASN A 119 -5.44 -0.99 -20.83
C ASN A 119 -6.06 0.12 -19.97
N GLY A 120 -5.32 0.64 -18.98
CA GLY A 120 -5.79 1.66 -18.04
C GLY A 120 -6.59 1.11 -16.86
N ASN A 121 -6.63 -0.20 -16.66
CA ASN A 121 -7.19 -0.80 -15.46
C ASN A 121 -6.21 -0.63 -14.29
N TRP A 122 -6.74 -0.46 -13.11
CA TRP A 122 -5.96 -0.33 -11.89
C TRP A 122 -6.01 -1.59 -11.05
N TRP A 123 -4.89 -1.92 -10.47
CA TRP A 123 -4.67 -3.11 -9.67
C TRP A 123 -4.01 -2.76 -8.35
N ILE A 124 -4.34 -3.49 -7.30
CA ILE A 124 -3.68 -3.42 -6.00
C ILE A 124 -3.03 -4.77 -5.69
N VAL A 125 -1.76 -4.72 -5.33
CA VAL A 125 -1.00 -5.87 -4.86
C VAL A 125 -0.77 -5.69 -3.37
N SER A 126 -1.08 -6.67 -2.57
CA SER A 126 -0.87 -6.59 -1.12
C SER A 126 -0.31 -7.88 -0.55
N LEU A 127 0.27 -7.80 0.61
CA LEU A 127 0.51 -8.99 1.41
C LEU A 127 -0.73 -9.36 2.22
N GLY A 128 -0.81 -10.63 2.60
CA GLY A 128 -1.84 -11.17 3.45
C GLY A 128 -1.46 -12.57 3.93
N THR A 129 -2.29 -13.18 4.76
CA THR A 129 -2.11 -14.55 5.23
C THR A 129 -3.37 -15.36 4.99
N ARG A 130 -3.21 -16.66 4.70
CA ARG A 130 -4.33 -17.60 4.64
C ARG A 130 -4.42 -18.36 5.97
N PRO A 131 -5.43 -18.08 6.80
CA PRO A 131 -5.60 -18.77 8.06
C PRO A 131 -6.04 -20.23 7.86
N ILE A 132 -5.60 -21.12 8.72
CA ILE A 132 -5.99 -22.54 8.80
C ILE A 132 -6.89 -22.82 9.99
N GLY A 133 -7.39 -21.79 10.62
CA GLY A 133 -8.25 -21.79 11.79
C GLY A 133 -8.30 -20.41 12.39
N PRO A 134 -8.96 -20.19 13.51
CA PRO A 134 -9.03 -18.89 14.12
C PRO A 134 -7.62 -18.37 14.41
N MET A 135 -7.21 -17.30 13.73
CA MET A 135 -5.96 -16.59 13.97
C MET A 135 -4.66 -17.40 13.79
N ALA A 136 -4.70 -18.54 13.07
CA ALA A 136 -3.52 -19.38 12.83
C ALA A 136 -3.22 -19.51 11.34
N HIS A 137 -1.99 -19.28 10.96
CA HIS A 137 -1.46 -19.53 9.61
C HIS A 137 -0.04 -20.10 9.72
N HIS A 138 0.39 -20.91 8.75
CA HIS A 138 1.72 -21.53 8.74
C HIS A 138 2.54 -21.22 7.47
N LEU A 139 1.89 -20.72 6.41
CA LEU A 139 2.59 -20.37 5.17
C LEU A 139 3.31 -19.00 5.26
N GLY A 140 3.00 -18.20 6.29
CA GLY A 140 3.48 -16.85 6.39
C GLY A 140 2.68 -15.89 5.51
N ARG A 141 3.32 -14.80 5.08
CA ARG A 141 2.70 -13.79 4.22
C ARG A 141 2.86 -14.20 2.76
N GLU A 142 1.77 -14.05 2.03
CA GLU A 142 1.67 -14.31 0.60
C GLU A 142 1.27 -13.02 -0.12
N THR A 143 1.45 -13.00 -1.44
CA THR A 143 1.08 -11.86 -2.28
C THR A 143 -0.27 -12.11 -2.93
N PHE A 144 -1.18 -11.12 -2.83
CA PHE A 144 -2.52 -11.15 -3.40
C PHE A 144 -2.73 -9.97 -4.33
N LEU A 145 -3.58 -10.19 -5.35
CA LEU A 145 -3.93 -9.20 -6.37
C LEU A 145 -5.44 -8.98 -6.35
N ALA A 146 -5.86 -7.72 -6.46
CA ALA A 146 -7.25 -7.36 -6.72
C ALA A 146 -7.31 -6.20 -7.70
N GLN A 147 -8.42 -6.08 -8.42
CA GLN A 147 -8.70 -4.90 -9.23
C GLN A 147 -9.28 -3.80 -8.36
N LEU A 148 -8.95 -2.55 -8.67
CA LEU A 148 -9.54 -1.38 -8.03
C LEU A 148 -10.08 -0.42 -9.08
N ASP A 149 -11.08 0.33 -8.69
CA ASP A 149 -11.72 1.35 -9.51
C ASP A 149 -11.50 2.73 -8.88
N TRP A 150 -11.46 3.78 -9.70
CA TRP A 150 -11.46 5.16 -9.21
C TRP A 150 -12.87 5.71 -9.22
N VAL A 151 -13.42 6.01 -8.05
CA VAL A 151 -14.77 6.54 -7.87
C VAL A 151 -14.67 7.89 -7.15
N ASP A 152 -15.16 8.95 -7.78
CA ASP A 152 -15.12 10.31 -7.24
C ASP A 152 -13.74 10.77 -6.73
N GLY A 153 -12.68 10.32 -7.43
CA GLY A 153 -11.30 10.63 -7.07
C GLY A 153 -10.70 9.75 -5.97
N TRP A 154 -11.39 8.70 -5.54
CA TRP A 154 -10.90 7.75 -4.55
C TRP A 154 -10.68 6.37 -5.17
N PRO A 155 -9.57 5.68 -4.83
CA PRO A 155 -9.39 4.29 -5.21
C PRO A 155 -10.27 3.39 -4.34
N VAL A 156 -11.06 2.57 -4.98
CA VAL A 156 -11.98 1.62 -4.36
C VAL A 156 -11.59 0.21 -4.76
N VAL A 157 -11.07 -0.55 -3.81
CA VAL A 157 -10.74 -1.96 -4.04
C VAL A 157 -12.03 -2.75 -4.19
N ARG A 158 -12.12 -3.56 -5.25
CA ARG A 158 -13.29 -4.43 -5.45
C ARG A 158 -13.48 -5.39 -4.29
N ASN A 159 -14.67 -5.96 -4.17
CA ASN A 159 -15.06 -6.83 -3.06
C ASN A 159 -15.02 -6.15 -1.67
N GLY A 160 -15.29 -4.83 -1.63
CA GLY A 160 -15.39 -4.09 -0.38
C GLY A 160 -14.09 -3.95 0.40
N GLY A 161 -12.95 -3.97 -0.30
CA GLY A 161 -11.63 -3.84 0.36
C GLY A 161 -11.14 -5.13 0.99
N LEU A 162 -11.68 -6.29 0.55
CA LEU A 162 -11.24 -7.62 0.97
C LEU A 162 -10.51 -8.35 -0.15
N MET A 163 -9.37 -8.93 0.16
CA MET A 163 -8.69 -9.83 -0.77
C MET A 163 -9.43 -11.18 -0.86
N GLN A 164 -9.42 -11.75 -2.05
CA GLN A 164 -10.05 -13.02 -2.36
C GLN A 164 -9.01 -14.03 -2.84
N LEU A 165 -9.33 -15.33 -2.74
CA LEU A 165 -8.48 -16.40 -3.29
C LEU A 165 -8.45 -16.39 -4.81
N GLU A 166 -9.50 -15.90 -5.43
CA GLU A 166 -9.64 -15.73 -6.88
C GLU A 166 -9.99 -14.27 -7.15
N ALA A 167 -9.25 -13.63 -8.04
CA ALA A 167 -9.52 -12.27 -8.48
C ALA A 167 -10.07 -12.28 -9.90
N GLU A 168 -11.21 -11.64 -10.11
CA GLU A 168 -11.76 -11.39 -11.44
C GLU A 168 -11.34 -10.00 -11.91
N GLY A 169 -10.98 -9.90 -13.18
CA GLY A 169 -10.63 -8.62 -13.80
C GLY A 169 -10.13 -8.78 -15.22
N ASP A 170 -10.07 -7.66 -15.93
CA ASP A 170 -9.60 -7.59 -17.32
C ASP A 170 -8.07 -7.58 -17.38
N LEU A 171 -7.44 -8.72 -17.10
CA LEU A 171 -5.99 -8.84 -17.21
C LEU A 171 -5.53 -8.61 -18.67
N PRO A 172 -4.40 -7.94 -18.88
CA PRO A 172 -3.78 -7.86 -20.20
C PRO A 172 -3.54 -9.25 -20.74
N GLN A 173 -3.86 -9.48 -22.02
CA GLN A 173 -3.60 -10.78 -22.63
C GLN A 173 -2.09 -11.03 -22.71
N ALA A 174 -1.67 -12.26 -22.45
CA ALA A 174 -0.27 -12.67 -22.44
C ALA A 174 0.48 -12.35 -23.74
N ASP A 175 -0.22 -12.33 -24.87
CA ASP A 175 0.34 -12.02 -26.19
C ASP A 175 0.81 -10.56 -26.35
N THR A 176 0.43 -9.67 -25.44
CA THR A 176 0.89 -8.27 -25.39
C THR A 176 2.12 -8.07 -24.50
N VAL A 177 2.46 -9.04 -23.69
CA VAL A 177 3.66 -9.02 -22.87
C VAL A 177 4.85 -9.40 -23.73
N LYS A 178 5.69 -8.42 -24.07
CA LYS A 178 6.99 -8.75 -24.68
C LYS A 178 7.75 -9.63 -23.71
N PRO A 179 8.27 -10.79 -24.13
CA PRO A 179 9.15 -11.56 -23.25
C PRO A 179 10.30 -10.65 -22.80
N VAL A 180 10.56 -10.65 -21.50
CA VAL A 180 11.75 -10.01 -20.96
C VAL A 180 12.92 -10.66 -21.68
N SER A 181 13.78 -9.87 -22.33
CA SER A 181 14.96 -10.43 -22.99
C SER A 181 15.82 -11.10 -21.92
N ASP A 182 16.40 -12.26 -22.27
CA ASP A 182 17.31 -13.02 -21.40
C ASP A 182 18.59 -12.25 -21.04
N ASP A 183 18.71 -10.99 -21.48
CA ASP A 183 19.87 -10.10 -21.26
C ASP A 183 19.87 -9.36 -19.91
N LEU A 184 18.92 -9.63 -19.03
CA LEU A 184 18.96 -9.16 -17.65
C LEU A 184 19.95 -10.04 -16.84
N HIS A 185 21.24 -9.83 -17.06
CA HIS A 185 22.26 -10.24 -16.11
C HIS A 185 22.12 -9.35 -14.85
N CYS A 186 21.55 -9.91 -13.80
CA CYS A 186 21.72 -9.38 -12.46
C CYS A 186 23.01 -9.94 -11.91
N ASP A 187 24.09 -9.20 -12.01
CA ASP A 187 25.30 -9.44 -11.24
C ASP A 187 25.03 -8.98 -9.81
N PHE A 188 24.87 -9.93 -8.89
CA PHE A 188 24.80 -9.69 -7.44
C PHE A 188 26.23 -9.73 -6.86
#